data_d361e2f9b17255d55348b97b9c704d1e
#
_entry.id   d361e2f9b17255d55348b97b9c704d1e
#
_cell.length_a   1.000
_cell.length_b   1.000
_cell.length_c   1.000
_cell.angle_alpha   90.00
_cell.angle_beta   90.00
_cell.angle_gamma   90.00
#
_symmetry.space_group_name_H-M   'P 1'
#
loop_
_entity.id
_entity.type
_entity.pdbx_description
1 polymer ?
#
loop_
_entity_poly.entity_id
_entity_poly.type
_entity_poly.pdbx_seq_one_letter_code
_entity_poly.pdbx_strand_id
1 'polypeptide(L)'
;MPHDVRPAFRASYPLHVTLRVLSIVATLRDFDIYPAFQKATIAAAKYGQNMKDGMWFRIVHMSIQSNHVHLLVEASDREALSRGMQGFQISAAKWLNKAIGKRRKRPRTGSVFADRYFAEIIKSPLQSRRALAYVLNNWRKHEQDRTVTTNKWLVDPFSSGVLFTGWKDLAELGRSRWRIPDGYLPLTVIEPRTWLLRVGWRRHGLVSCSELPTARMFEH
;
A
#
# COMPACT_ATOMS: atom_id res chain seq x y z
N MET A 1 -17.48 4.91 -17.71
CA MET A 1 -16.77 3.63 -17.73
C MET A 1 -17.77 2.50 -17.53
N PRO A 2 -17.79 1.48 -18.41
CA PRO A 2 -18.66 0.33 -18.22
C PRO A 2 -18.37 -0.33 -16.88
N HIS A 3 -19.41 -0.80 -16.22
CA HIS A 3 -19.29 -1.53 -14.95
C HIS A 3 -18.93 -3.00 -15.22
N ASP A 4 -17.71 -3.24 -15.72
CA ASP A 4 -17.23 -4.59 -15.91
C ASP A 4 -17.25 -5.35 -14.59
N VAL A 5 -17.77 -6.56 -14.63
CA VAL A 5 -17.78 -7.48 -13.51
C VAL A 5 -16.33 -7.78 -13.15
N ARG A 6 -15.93 -7.41 -11.92
CA ARG A 6 -14.56 -7.71 -11.45
C ARG A 6 -14.28 -9.20 -11.61
N PRO A 7 -13.10 -9.57 -12.13
CA PRO A 7 -12.76 -10.97 -12.33
C PRO A 7 -12.85 -11.74 -11.01
N ALA A 8 -13.35 -12.95 -11.06
CA ALA A 8 -13.33 -13.87 -9.93
C ALA A 8 -11.87 -14.20 -9.57
N PHE A 9 -11.52 -14.09 -8.29
CA PHE A 9 -10.20 -14.51 -7.81
C PHE A 9 -10.35 -15.59 -6.74
N ARG A 10 -9.28 -16.31 -6.51
CA ARG A 10 -9.18 -17.32 -5.44
C ARG A 10 -8.43 -16.71 -4.25
N ALA A 11 -8.72 -17.18 -3.04
CA ALA A 11 -8.03 -16.76 -1.80
C ALA A 11 -6.50 -16.97 -1.84
N SER A 12 -5.99 -17.82 -2.73
CA SER A 12 -4.58 -18.06 -2.95
C SER A 12 -3.87 -16.98 -3.79
N TYR A 13 -4.64 -16.06 -4.38
CA TYR A 13 -4.10 -14.99 -5.22
C TYR A 13 -4.21 -13.64 -4.53
N PRO A 14 -3.10 -12.98 -4.23
CA PRO A 14 -3.14 -11.59 -3.77
C PRO A 14 -3.53 -10.65 -4.91
N LEU A 15 -3.89 -9.43 -4.55
CA LEU A 15 -4.26 -8.39 -5.51
C LEU A 15 -3.40 -7.14 -5.31
N HIS A 16 -3.06 -6.51 -6.42
CA HIS A 16 -2.60 -5.14 -6.44
C HIS A 16 -3.81 -4.21 -6.60
N VAL A 17 -3.95 -3.28 -5.68
CA VAL A 17 -5.07 -2.33 -5.66
C VAL A 17 -4.55 -0.91 -5.79
N THR A 18 -5.20 -0.12 -6.63
CA THR A 18 -4.93 1.31 -6.79
C THR A 18 -6.18 2.12 -6.41
N LEU A 19 -5.98 3.13 -5.57
CA LEU A 19 -7.00 4.10 -5.16
C LEU A 19 -6.54 5.50 -5.51
N ARG A 20 -7.30 6.20 -6.34
CA ARG A 20 -7.06 7.61 -6.69
C ARG A 20 -7.86 8.53 -5.78
N VAL A 21 -7.26 9.67 -5.42
CA VAL A 21 -7.97 10.73 -4.72
C VAL A 21 -8.44 11.80 -5.69
N LEU A 22 -9.48 12.53 -5.29
CA LEU A 22 -9.98 13.68 -6.02
C LEU A 22 -8.89 14.77 -6.10
N SER A 23 -8.83 15.49 -7.21
CA SER A 23 -7.85 16.57 -7.43
C SER A 23 -7.92 17.69 -6.38
N ILE A 24 -9.09 17.89 -5.76
CA ILE A 24 -9.28 18.86 -4.67
C ILE A 24 -8.58 18.42 -3.35
N VAL A 25 -8.18 17.15 -3.25
CA VAL A 25 -7.39 16.66 -2.12
C VAL A 25 -5.95 17.11 -2.32
N ALA A 26 -5.33 17.64 -1.27
CA ALA A 26 -3.92 18.02 -1.31
C ALA A 26 -3.03 16.79 -1.57
N THR A 27 -1.75 17.02 -1.86
CA THR A 27 -0.78 15.92 -1.96
C THR A 27 -0.85 15.03 -0.70
N LEU A 28 -0.89 13.72 -0.93
CA LEU A 28 -0.94 12.74 0.17
C LEU A 28 0.45 12.50 0.80
N ARG A 29 1.53 12.84 0.09
CA ARG A 29 2.92 12.71 0.58
C ARG A 29 3.30 13.91 1.43
N ASP A 30 2.71 13.95 2.61
CA ASP A 30 2.91 15.00 3.60
C ASP A 30 2.87 14.35 4.99
N PHE A 31 3.87 14.61 5.82
CA PHE A 31 3.97 14.03 7.16
C PHE A 31 2.83 14.47 8.09
N ASP A 32 2.19 15.61 7.84
CA ASP A 32 0.99 16.01 8.59
C ASP A 32 -0.25 15.19 8.20
N ILE A 33 -0.26 14.64 6.98
CA ILE A 33 -1.34 13.81 6.44
C ILE A 33 -1.08 12.31 6.71
N TYR A 34 0.17 11.90 6.76
CA TYR A 34 0.58 10.51 6.97
C TYR A 34 -0.12 9.80 8.14
N PRO A 35 -0.32 10.42 9.33
CA PRO A 35 -1.05 9.80 10.44
C PRO A 35 -2.50 9.40 10.11
N ALA A 36 -3.11 9.99 9.10
CA ALA A 36 -4.45 9.58 8.64
C ALA A 36 -4.42 8.16 8.05
N PHE A 37 -3.38 7.85 7.29
CA PHE A 37 -3.19 6.51 6.74
C PHE A 37 -2.78 5.48 7.79
N GLN A 38 -1.98 5.87 8.78
CA GLN A 38 -1.68 4.99 9.92
C GLN A 38 -2.96 4.56 10.64
N LYS A 39 -3.86 5.51 10.94
CA LYS A 39 -5.16 5.21 11.56
C LYS A 39 -6.05 4.35 10.67
N ALA A 40 -6.03 4.59 9.36
CA ALA A 40 -6.81 3.81 8.41
C ALA A 40 -6.31 2.37 8.29
N THR A 41 -4.99 2.15 8.27
CA THR A 41 -4.42 0.80 8.21
C THR A 41 -4.62 0.04 9.53
N ILE A 42 -4.54 0.70 10.69
CA ILE A 42 -4.90 0.10 11.98
C ILE A 42 -6.36 -0.35 11.98
N ALA A 43 -7.28 0.50 11.52
CA ALA A 43 -8.70 0.17 11.46
C ALA A 43 -8.97 -0.99 10.50
N ALA A 44 -8.32 -0.99 9.32
CA ALA A 44 -8.43 -2.08 8.36
C ALA A 44 -7.89 -3.41 8.90
N ALA A 45 -6.77 -3.38 9.61
CA ALA A 45 -6.18 -4.57 10.25
C ALA A 45 -7.13 -5.17 11.29
N LYS A 46 -7.68 -4.34 12.18
CA LYS A 46 -8.65 -4.78 13.20
C LYS A 46 -9.93 -5.34 12.57
N TYR A 47 -10.47 -4.66 11.57
CA TYR A 47 -11.67 -5.11 10.88
C TYR A 47 -11.45 -6.42 10.14
N GLY A 48 -10.36 -6.52 9.37
CA GLY A 48 -10.06 -7.68 8.54
C GLY A 48 -9.77 -8.96 9.33
N GLN A 49 -9.25 -8.84 10.57
CA GLN A 49 -9.02 -9.96 11.47
C GLN A 49 -10.32 -10.44 12.16
N ASN A 50 -11.32 -9.57 12.31
CA ASN A 50 -12.55 -9.84 13.03
C ASN A 50 -13.77 -9.95 12.11
N MET A 51 -13.57 -10.26 10.83
CA MET A 51 -14.68 -10.52 9.90
C MET A 51 -15.41 -11.81 10.29
N LYS A 52 -16.72 -11.81 10.12
CA LYS A 52 -17.60 -12.97 10.42
C LYS A 52 -17.46 -14.06 9.36
N ASP A 53 -18.00 -15.23 9.64
CA ASP A 53 -18.19 -16.36 8.71
C ASP A 53 -16.88 -16.86 8.07
N GLY A 54 -15.77 -16.78 8.81
CA GLY A 54 -14.47 -17.21 8.33
C GLY A 54 -13.85 -16.31 7.26
N MET A 55 -14.50 -15.20 6.92
CA MET A 55 -13.94 -14.19 6.02
C MET A 55 -12.72 -13.51 6.65
N TRP A 56 -11.80 -13.07 5.81
CA TRP A 56 -10.64 -12.30 6.23
C TRP A 56 -10.17 -11.36 5.11
N PHE A 57 -9.58 -10.25 5.52
CA PHE A 57 -8.97 -9.25 4.64
C PHE A 57 -7.66 -8.75 5.25
N ARG A 58 -6.65 -8.49 4.42
CA ARG A 58 -5.34 -8.00 4.84
C ARG A 58 -4.79 -6.97 3.89
N ILE A 59 -4.24 -5.91 4.42
CA ILE A 59 -3.31 -5.05 3.71
C ILE A 59 -1.91 -5.54 4.07
N VAL A 60 -1.22 -6.11 3.09
CA VAL A 60 0.13 -6.68 3.25
C VAL A 60 1.19 -5.62 3.00
N HIS A 61 1.00 -4.79 1.99
CA HIS A 61 1.87 -3.65 1.70
C HIS A 61 1.05 -2.46 1.22
N MET A 62 1.59 -1.27 1.47
CA MET A 62 0.99 -0.02 1.04
C MET A 62 2.08 0.99 0.68
N SER A 63 1.82 1.81 -0.34
CA SER A 63 2.62 2.96 -0.72
C SER A 63 1.72 4.14 -1.04
N ILE A 64 2.05 5.30 -0.48
CA ILE A 64 1.32 6.55 -0.62
C ILE A 64 2.03 7.39 -1.66
N GLN A 65 1.35 7.69 -2.77
CA GLN A 65 1.82 8.58 -3.82
C GLN A 65 1.16 9.95 -3.68
N SER A 66 1.52 10.91 -4.52
CA SER A 66 1.00 12.28 -4.39
C SER A 66 -0.53 12.36 -4.49
N ASN A 67 -1.15 11.59 -5.38
CA ASN A 67 -2.59 11.65 -5.69
C ASN A 67 -3.29 10.28 -5.70
N HIS A 68 -2.58 9.22 -5.28
CA HIS A 68 -3.14 7.87 -5.19
C HIS A 68 -2.36 7.02 -4.18
N VAL A 69 -2.92 5.86 -3.86
CA VAL A 69 -2.23 4.85 -3.05
C VAL A 69 -2.23 3.52 -3.78
N HIS A 70 -1.15 2.78 -3.62
CA HIS A 70 -1.02 1.39 -4.03
C HIS A 70 -1.06 0.49 -2.81
N LEU A 71 -1.76 -0.63 -2.94
CA LEU A 71 -1.89 -1.64 -1.90
C LEU A 71 -1.62 -3.04 -2.49
N LEU A 72 -0.92 -3.87 -1.75
CA LEU A 72 -0.98 -5.32 -1.94
C LEU A 72 -1.92 -5.88 -0.87
N VAL A 73 -2.99 -6.50 -1.30
CA VAL A 73 -4.02 -7.01 -0.41
C VAL A 73 -4.29 -8.49 -0.63
N GLU A 74 -4.76 -9.13 0.42
CA GLU A 74 -5.24 -10.51 0.40
C GLU A 74 -6.63 -10.58 1.03
N ALA A 75 -7.49 -11.45 0.53
CA ALA A 75 -8.82 -11.67 1.05
C ALA A 75 -9.27 -13.12 0.83
N SER A 76 -10.20 -13.61 1.67
CA SER A 76 -10.77 -14.96 1.53
C SER A 76 -11.58 -15.10 0.24
N ASP A 77 -12.28 -14.06 -0.14
CA ASP A 77 -13.21 -14.02 -1.25
C ASP A 77 -13.48 -12.58 -1.71
N ARG A 78 -14.34 -12.45 -2.70
CA ARG A 78 -14.72 -11.17 -3.29
C ARG A 78 -15.45 -10.26 -2.32
N GLU A 79 -16.29 -10.83 -1.45
CA GLU A 79 -17.06 -10.07 -0.47
C GLU A 79 -16.15 -9.51 0.62
N ALA A 80 -15.24 -10.33 1.16
CA ALA A 80 -14.23 -9.90 2.11
C ALA A 80 -13.34 -8.78 1.53
N LEU A 81 -12.90 -8.91 0.26
CA LEU A 81 -12.18 -7.84 -0.43
C LEU A 81 -13.00 -6.55 -0.48
N SER A 82 -14.27 -6.64 -0.92
CA SER A 82 -15.13 -5.47 -1.05
C SER A 82 -15.36 -4.77 0.28
N ARG A 83 -15.70 -5.53 1.32
CA ARG A 83 -15.95 -5.02 2.68
C ARG A 83 -14.67 -4.45 3.30
N GLY A 84 -13.53 -5.15 3.14
CA GLY A 84 -12.24 -4.70 3.67
C GLY A 84 -11.78 -3.40 3.02
N MET A 85 -11.88 -3.30 1.69
CA MET A 85 -11.54 -2.08 0.96
C MET A 85 -12.49 -0.93 1.28
N GLN A 86 -13.79 -1.19 1.42
CA GLN A 86 -14.77 -0.18 1.84
C GLN A 86 -14.43 0.36 3.23
N GLY A 87 -14.17 -0.51 4.20
CA GLY A 87 -13.79 -0.12 5.56
C GLY A 87 -12.52 0.73 5.58
N PHE A 88 -11.49 0.33 4.81
CA PHE A 88 -10.27 1.12 4.65
C PHE A 88 -10.55 2.50 4.06
N GLN A 89 -11.31 2.59 2.95
CA GLN A 89 -11.63 3.86 2.29
C GLN A 89 -12.42 4.81 3.20
N ILE A 90 -13.42 4.30 3.92
CA ILE A 90 -14.21 5.10 4.88
C ILE A 90 -13.31 5.65 5.98
N SER A 91 -12.47 4.80 6.57
CA SER A 91 -11.56 5.21 7.62
C SER A 91 -10.54 6.23 7.11
N ALA A 92 -9.92 5.97 5.97
CA ALA A 92 -8.96 6.88 5.35
C ALA A 92 -9.61 8.24 5.01
N ALA A 93 -10.81 8.26 4.40
CA ALA A 93 -11.53 9.49 4.08
C ALA A 93 -11.84 10.32 5.33
N LYS A 94 -12.29 9.68 6.41
CA LYS A 94 -12.57 10.34 7.70
C LYS A 94 -11.33 11.06 8.22
N TRP A 95 -10.21 10.34 8.30
CA TRP A 95 -8.99 10.90 8.89
C TRP A 95 -8.29 11.89 7.96
N LEU A 96 -8.32 11.68 6.64
CA LEU A 96 -7.82 12.65 5.66
C LEU A 96 -8.62 13.95 5.69
N ASN A 97 -9.95 13.87 5.74
CA ASN A 97 -10.80 15.07 5.88
C ASN A 97 -10.43 15.84 7.15
N LYS A 98 -10.22 15.14 8.27
CA LYS A 98 -9.81 15.78 9.55
C LYS A 98 -8.43 16.46 9.42
N ALA A 99 -7.43 15.76 8.85
CA ALA A 99 -6.08 16.29 8.71
C ALA A 99 -6.03 17.52 7.78
N ILE A 100 -6.69 17.41 6.60
CA ILE A 100 -6.77 18.50 5.62
C ILE A 100 -7.55 19.71 6.20
N GLY A 101 -8.65 19.44 6.93
CA GLY A 101 -9.44 20.48 7.58
C GLY A 101 -8.61 21.24 8.61
N LYS A 102 -7.84 20.54 9.42
CA LYS A 102 -6.90 21.15 10.41
C LYS A 102 -5.89 22.07 9.70
N ARG A 103 -5.26 21.58 8.61
CA ARG A 103 -4.28 22.35 7.84
C ARG A 103 -4.88 23.59 7.19
N ARG A 104 -6.11 23.49 6.66
CA ARG A 104 -6.83 24.60 6.00
C ARG A 104 -7.54 25.51 6.98
N LYS A 105 -7.46 25.23 8.30
CA LYS A 105 -8.18 25.96 9.36
C LYS A 105 -9.70 26.08 9.11
N ARG A 106 -10.26 25.11 8.38
CA ARG A 106 -11.72 25.01 8.12
C ARG A 106 -12.13 23.55 7.98
N PRO A 107 -13.31 23.14 8.48
CA PRO A 107 -13.81 21.80 8.35
C PRO A 107 -13.81 21.34 6.88
N ARG A 108 -13.41 20.08 6.65
CA ARG A 108 -13.56 19.42 5.36
C ARG A 108 -14.40 18.16 5.52
N THR A 109 -15.39 18.03 4.65
CA THR A 109 -16.27 16.86 4.55
C THR A 109 -16.35 16.38 3.10
N GLY A 110 -17.07 15.28 2.87
CA GLY A 110 -17.31 14.75 1.53
C GLY A 110 -16.26 13.75 1.06
N SER A 111 -16.38 13.39 -0.20
CA SER A 111 -15.55 12.35 -0.83
C SER A 111 -14.08 12.74 -0.88
N VAL A 112 -13.22 11.75 -0.67
CA VAL A 112 -11.78 11.85 -0.81
C VAL A 112 -11.32 11.07 -2.03
N PHE A 113 -11.86 9.87 -2.23
CA PHE A 113 -11.52 9.02 -3.36
C PHE A 113 -12.36 9.37 -4.57
N ALA A 114 -11.70 9.41 -5.74
CA ALA A 114 -12.33 9.82 -6.99
C ALA A 114 -13.31 8.77 -7.51
N ASP A 115 -12.99 7.48 -7.25
CA ASP A 115 -13.72 6.38 -7.84
C ASP A 115 -13.60 5.11 -6.99
N ARG A 116 -14.19 4.00 -7.49
CA ARG A 116 -13.93 2.67 -6.95
C ARG A 116 -12.45 2.33 -7.15
N TYR A 117 -11.91 1.49 -6.28
CA TYR A 117 -10.56 0.98 -6.46
C TYR A 117 -10.45 0.12 -7.71
N PHE A 118 -9.32 0.24 -8.39
CA PHE A 118 -8.89 -0.69 -9.43
C PHE A 118 -8.11 -1.84 -8.79
N ALA A 119 -8.35 -3.09 -9.23
CA ALA A 119 -7.70 -4.26 -8.67
C ALA A 119 -7.24 -5.22 -9.76
N GLU A 120 -6.00 -5.67 -9.67
CA GLU A 120 -5.38 -6.67 -10.55
C GLU A 120 -4.95 -7.89 -9.74
N ILE A 121 -5.26 -9.08 -10.26
CA ILE A 121 -4.94 -10.36 -9.61
C ILE A 121 -3.51 -10.74 -9.92
N ILE A 122 -2.75 -11.09 -8.88
CA ILE A 122 -1.37 -11.58 -8.98
C ILE A 122 -1.42 -13.10 -8.98
N LYS A 123 -1.02 -13.73 -10.10
CA LYS A 123 -1.19 -15.17 -10.31
C LYS A 123 0.12 -15.96 -10.30
N SER A 124 1.28 -15.29 -10.39
CA SER A 124 2.57 -15.96 -10.49
C SER A 124 3.62 -15.39 -9.53
N PRO A 125 4.67 -16.15 -9.22
CA PRO A 125 5.81 -15.68 -8.43
C PRO A 125 6.49 -14.44 -9.03
N LEU A 126 6.65 -14.40 -10.36
CA LEU A 126 7.24 -13.26 -11.06
C LEU A 126 6.37 -12.00 -10.92
N GLN A 127 5.05 -12.14 -11.12
CA GLN A 127 4.11 -11.03 -10.89
C GLN A 127 4.17 -10.54 -9.44
N SER A 128 4.23 -11.46 -8.46
CA SER A 128 4.37 -11.08 -7.04
C SER A 128 5.65 -10.29 -6.78
N ARG A 129 6.78 -10.74 -7.32
CA ARG A 129 8.06 -10.05 -7.17
C ARG A 129 8.02 -8.65 -7.80
N ARG A 130 7.46 -8.55 -9.01
CA ARG A 130 7.28 -7.27 -9.72
C ARG A 130 6.32 -6.33 -8.95
N ALA A 131 5.23 -6.87 -8.41
CA ALA A 131 4.26 -6.10 -7.62
C ALA A 131 4.87 -5.55 -6.32
N LEU A 132 5.69 -6.35 -5.62
CA LEU A 132 6.45 -5.90 -4.45
C LEU A 132 7.41 -4.76 -4.82
N ALA A 133 8.24 -4.95 -5.85
CA ALA A 133 9.15 -3.90 -6.32
C ALA A 133 8.38 -2.64 -6.74
N TYR A 134 7.26 -2.80 -7.45
CA TYR A 134 6.45 -1.68 -7.89
C TYR A 134 5.85 -0.90 -6.72
N VAL A 135 5.18 -1.57 -5.78
CA VAL A 135 4.52 -0.90 -4.66
C VAL A 135 5.54 -0.25 -3.74
N LEU A 136 6.66 -0.92 -3.44
CA LEU A 136 7.62 -0.43 -2.45
C LEU A 136 8.61 0.61 -3.00
N ASN A 137 8.90 0.59 -4.32
CA ASN A 137 9.82 1.53 -4.97
C ASN A 137 9.15 2.54 -5.90
N ASN A 138 7.82 2.63 -5.93
CA ASN A 138 7.12 3.53 -6.85
C ASN A 138 7.51 5.01 -6.69
N TRP A 139 7.90 5.42 -5.50
CA TRP A 139 8.41 6.76 -5.22
C TRP A 139 9.65 7.14 -6.07
N ARG A 140 10.51 6.17 -6.42
CA ARG A 140 11.67 6.38 -7.30
C ARG A 140 11.27 6.63 -8.75
N LYS A 141 10.24 5.93 -9.23
CA LYS A 141 9.67 6.14 -10.56
C LYS A 141 9.15 7.57 -10.75
N HIS A 142 8.68 8.18 -9.68
CA HIS A 142 8.15 9.54 -9.66
C HIS A 142 9.16 10.56 -9.10
N GLU A 143 10.43 10.21 -8.99
CA GLU A 143 11.53 11.05 -8.47
C GLU A 143 11.26 11.67 -7.09
N GLN A 144 10.36 11.04 -6.33
CA GLN A 144 9.97 11.51 -4.99
C GLN A 144 11.04 11.19 -3.92
N ASP A 145 12.02 10.37 -4.26
CA ASP A 145 13.22 10.09 -3.46
C ASP A 145 14.23 11.26 -3.45
N ARG A 146 14.08 12.20 -4.38
CA ARG A 146 14.98 13.37 -4.54
C ARG A 146 14.48 14.62 -3.81
N THR A 147 13.35 14.56 -3.13
CA THR A 147 12.83 15.71 -2.38
C THR A 147 13.64 15.95 -1.10
N VAL A 148 13.67 17.19 -0.62
CA VAL A 148 14.35 17.55 0.65
C VAL A 148 13.86 16.70 1.82
N THR A 149 12.61 16.31 1.80
CA THR A 149 11.97 15.53 2.87
C THR A 149 12.36 14.05 2.85
N THR A 150 12.68 13.52 1.69
CA THR A 150 12.85 12.06 1.49
C THR A 150 14.24 11.64 1.02
N ASN A 151 15.10 12.56 0.60
CA ASN A 151 16.43 12.25 0.06
C ASN A 151 17.38 11.55 1.04
N LYS A 152 17.11 11.62 2.33
CA LYS A 152 17.86 10.93 3.40
C LYS A 152 17.40 9.51 3.66
N TRP A 153 16.30 9.09 3.02
CA TRP A 153 15.72 7.78 3.24
C TRP A 153 16.21 6.79 2.18
N LEU A 154 16.62 5.61 2.62
CA LEU A 154 16.98 4.52 1.73
C LEU A 154 15.73 3.86 1.12
N VAL A 155 14.66 3.81 1.87
CA VAL A 155 13.35 3.23 1.53
C VAL A 155 12.27 4.29 1.74
N ASP A 156 11.22 4.24 0.94
CA ASP A 156 10.13 5.22 0.98
C ASP A 156 9.47 5.31 2.36
N PRO A 157 9.59 6.46 3.08
CA PRO A 157 8.92 6.65 4.37
C PRO A 157 7.39 6.72 4.25
N PHE A 158 6.86 6.94 3.06
CA PHE A 158 5.43 6.91 2.78
C PHE A 158 4.94 5.54 2.32
N SER A 159 5.71 4.49 2.60
CA SER A 159 5.34 3.11 2.30
C SER A 159 5.57 2.18 3.48
N SER A 160 5.04 0.97 3.38
CA SER A 160 5.36 -0.13 4.30
C SER A 160 6.73 -0.76 4.04
N GLY A 161 7.49 -0.24 3.08
CA GLY A 161 8.83 -0.73 2.74
C GLY A 161 9.81 -0.72 3.90
N VAL A 162 9.63 0.18 4.87
CA VAL A 162 10.42 0.24 6.10
C VAL A 162 10.32 -1.04 6.95
N LEU A 163 9.23 -1.80 6.83
CA LEU A 163 9.01 -3.07 7.52
C LEU A 163 9.33 -4.29 6.65
N PHE A 164 9.61 -4.09 5.37
CA PHE A 164 9.83 -5.19 4.44
C PHE A 164 11.19 -5.85 4.67
N THR A 165 11.20 -7.14 4.94
CA THR A 165 12.40 -7.93 5.23
C THR A 165 13.07 -8.53 4.00
N GLY A 166 12.48 -8.32 2.82
CA GLY A 166 12.94 -8.89 1.55
C GLY A 166 13.83 -7.98 0.70
N TRP A 167 14.39 -6.94 1.30
CA TRP A 167 15.35 -6.07 0.61
C TRP A 167 16.70 -6.77 0.44
N LYS A 168 17.21 -6.79 -0.80
CA LYS A 168 18.54 -7.30 -1.12
C LYS A 168 19.63 -6.54 -0.34
N ASP A 169 19.52 -5.24 -0.35
CA ASP A 169 20.47 -4.31 0.26
C ASP A 169 20.59 -4.49 1.78
N LEU A 170 19.50 -4.89 2.46
CA LEU A 170 19.54 -5.20 3.89
C LEU A 170 20.26 -6.52 4.20
N ALA A 171 20.15 -7.49 3.29
CA ALA A 171 20.86 -8.76 3.40
C ALA A 171 22.37 -8.57 3.22
N GLU A 172 22.79 -7.66 2.31
CA GLU A 172 24.20 -7.38 1.98
C GLU A 172 24.87 -6.41 2.97
N LEU A 173 24.15 -5.35 3.39
CA LEU A 173 24.72 -4.28 4.23
C LEU A 173 24.58 -4.49 5.73
N GLY A 174 23.79 -5.52 6.14
CA GLY A 174 23.42 -5.73 7.54
C GLY A 174 22.42 -4.70 8.06
N ARG A 175 21.67 -5.09 9.10
CA ARG A 175 20.64 -4.24 9.73
C ARG A 175 21.19 -2.98 10.41
N SER A 176 22.48 -2.90 10.68
CA SER A 176 23.12 -1.77 11.38
C SER A 176 23.08 -0.46 10.59
N ARG A 177 22.95 -0.51 9.28
CA ARG A 177 22.87 0.70 8.41
C ARG A 177 21.42 1.14 8.14
N TRP A 178 20.45 0.33 8.51
CA TRP A 178 19.04 0.65 8.36
C TRP A 178 18.45 1.02 9.72
N ARG A 179 18.35 2.30 10.01
CA ARG A 179 17.62 2.78 11.18
C ARG A 179 16.34 3.48 10.74
N ILE A 180 15.24 3.05 11.31
CA ILE A 180 14.01 3.84 11.31
C ILE A 180 14.27 5.04 12.22
N PRO A 181 14.09 6.29 11.74
CA PRO A 181 14.32 7.47 12.58
C PRO A 181 13.46 7.46 13.85
N ASP A 182 13.99 7.99 14.93
CA ASP A 182 13.26 8.13 16.19
C ASP A 182 11.98 8.93 15.96
N GLY A 183 10.87 8.46 16.55
CA GLY A 183 9.56 9.08 16.41
C GLY A 183 8.81 8.75 15.10
N TYR A 184 9.44 8.08 14.13
CA TYR A 184 8.73 7.61 12.94
C TYR A 184 7.92 6.35 13.27
N LEU A 185 6.61 6.41 13.04
CA LEU A 185 5.71 5.27 13.21
C LEU A 185 5.33 4.72 11.83
N PRO A 186 5.70 3.47 11.50
CA PRO A 186 5.36 2.87 10.21
C PRO A 186 3.85 2.63 10.05
N LEU A 187 3.43 2.42 8.78
CA LEU A 187 2.08 1.96 8.47
C LEU A 187 1.83 0.57 9.07
N THR A 188 0.65 0.35 9.63
CA THR A 188 0.26 -0.98 10.12
C THR A 188 -0.10 -1.85 8.92
N VAL A 189 0.68 -2.90 8.71
CA VAL A 189 0.45 -3.93 7.69
C VAL A 189 0.44 -5.29 8.35
N ILE A 190 -0.19 -6.27 7.69
CA ILE A 190 -0.35 -7.62 8.21
C ILE A 190 0.52 -8.57 7.38
N GLU A 191 1.18 -9.51 8.06
CA GLU A 191 1.98 -10.55 7.41
C GLU A 191 1.16 -11.28 6.32
N PRO A 192 1.78 -11.56 5.15
CA PRO A 192 1.09 -12.21 4.05
C PRO A 192 0.67 -13.64 4.42
N ARG A 193 -0.47 -14.06 3.91
CA ARG A 193 -1.01 -15.42 4.04
C ARG A 193 -0.75 -16.26 2.81
N THR A 194 -0.86 -15.67 1.62
CA THR A 194 -0.68 -16.42 0.37
C THR A 194 0.77 -16.84 0.18
N TRP A 195 0.97 -18.02 -0.39
CA TRP A 195 2.30 -18.50 -0.74
C TRP A 195 3.05 -17.51 -1.65
N LEU A 196 2.34 -16.87 -2.57
CA LEU A 196 2.91 -15.92 -3.54
C LEU A 196 3.61 -14.76 -2.85
N LEU A 197 2.99 -14.11 -1.84
CA LEU A 197 3.58 -12.98 -1.12
C LEU A 197 4.47 -13.40 0.05
N ARG A 198 4.34 -14.63 0.58
CA ARG A 198 5.21 -15.11 1.67
C ARG A 198 6.56 -15.61 1.16
N VAL A 199 6.53 -16.43 0.11
CA VAL A 199 7.69 -17.25 -0.31
C VAL A 199 7.88 -17.20 -1.83
N GLY A 200 6.82 -17.35 -2.60
CA GLY A 200 6.86 -17.59 -4.04
C GLY A 200 7.65 -16.55 -4.82
N TRP A 201 7.50 -15.29 -4.49
CA TRP A 201 8.20 -14.18 -5.14
C TRP A 201 9.73 -14.27 -5.03
N ARG A 202 10.26 -14.90 -3.97
CA ARG A 202 11.71 -15.05 -3.72
C ARG A 202 12.41 -15.91 -4.78
N ARG A 203 11.65 -16.72 -5.54
CA ARG A 203 12.18 -17.49 -6.67
C ARG A 203 12.81 -16.62 -7.76
N HIS A 204 12.46 -15.34 -7.80
CA HIS A 204 12.97 -14.36 -8.77
C HIS A 204 13.92 -13.35 -8.13
N GLY A 205 14.53 -13.70 -7.00
CA GLY A 205 15.48 -12.88 -6.26
C GLY A 205 14.84 -11.84 -5.35
N LEU A 206 15.64 -11.31 -4.45
CA LEU A 206 15.23 -10.23 -3.54
C LEU A 206 15.03 -8.92 -4.32
N VAL A 207 14.29 -7.99 -3.72
CA VAL A 207 14.05 -6.66 -4.27
C VAL A 207 15.15 -5.72 -3.82
N SER A 208 15.82 -5.00 -4.73
CA SER A 208 16.73 -3.93 -4.33
C SER A 208 15.94 -2.66 -3.98
N CYS A 209 16.36 -1.95 -2.94
CA CYS A 209 15.77 -0.66 -2.58
C CYS A 209 16.05 0.44 -3.61
N SER A 210 17.03 0.26 -4.49
CA SER A 210 17.38 1.16 -5.60
C SER A 210 16.73 0.77 -6.94
N GLU A 211 16.04 -0.37 -7.01
CA GLU A 211 15.43 -0.86 -8.23
C GLU A 211 14.31 0.06 -8.72
N LEU A 212 14.40 0.49 -9.98
CA LEU A 212 13.31 1.21 -10.63
C LEU A 212 12.22 0.21 -11.05
N PRO A 213 10.98 0.38 -10.59
CA PRO A 213 9.91 -0.53 -10.97
C PRO A 213 9.57 -0.40 -12.45
N THR A 214 9.45 -1.54 -13.14
CA THR A 214 9.04 -1.58 -14.54
C THR A 214 7.56 -1.17 -14.68
N ALA A 215 7.23 -0.47 -15.78
CA ALA A 215 5.85 -0.07 -16.07
C ALA A 215 4.93 -1.28 -16.34
N ARG A 216 5.52 -2.42 -16.74
CA ARG A 216 4.83 -3.65 -17.19
C ARG A 216 4.75 -4.68 -16.08
N MET A 217 4.00 -4.37 -15.02
CA MET A 217 3.89 -5.26 -13.87
C MET A 217 3.16 -6.58 -14.22
N PHE A 218 2.21 -6.54 -15.14
CA PHE A 218 1.30 -7.65 -15.48
C PHE A 218 1.49 -8.23 -16.90
N GLU A 219 2.48 -7.80 -17.65
CA GLU A 219 2.81 -8.45 -18.92
C GLU A 219 3.48 -9.80 -18.69
N HIS A 220 3.01 -10.80 -19.44
CA HIS A 220 3.44 -12.21 -19.43
C HIS A 220 4.76 -12.40 -20.16
#